data_748a9b431882f4c2ec25ee623b8ca635
#
_entry.id   748a9b431882f4c2ec25ee623b8ca635
#
_cell.length_a   1.000
_cell.length_b   1.000
_cell.length_c   1.000
_cell.angle_alpha   90.00
_cell.angle_beta   90.00
_cell.angle_gamma   90.00
#
_symmetry.space_group_name_H-M   'P 1'
#
loop_
_entity.id
_entity.type
_entity.pdbx_description
1 polymer ?
#
loop_
_entity_poly.entity_id
_entity_poly.type
_entity_poly.pdbx_seq_one_letter_code
_entity_poly.pdbx_strand_id
1 'polypeptide(L)'
;FLEKWTQDGKLQPEVANKVKEWFSVRTNPDGTTSEGLGDWDISRDAPYFGIEIPDAPGKYFYVWLDAPVGYLASLKNLLDKRGQDYTAYMANPNLEQYHFIGKDIVTFHTLFWPAMLHFSGRKAPTNVFVHGFLTVNNGEKMSKSRGTGLDPLKYLKLDMNPEWLRYYLAAK
;
A
#
# COMPACT_ATOMS: atom_id res chain seq x y z
N PHE A 1 -6.91 16.77 4.47
CA PHE A 1 -6.83 15.55 5.27
C PHE A 1 -5.48 14.86 5.10
N LEU A 2 -5.09 14.46 3.89
CA LEU A 2 -3.89 13.66 3.62
C LEU A 2 -2.61 14.30 4.13
N GLU A 3 -2.39 15.59 3.84
CA GLU A 3 -1.21 16.31 4.29
C GLU A 3 -1.05 16.25 5.82
N LYS A 4 -2.15 16.52 6.57
CA LYS A 4 -2.14 16.41 8.02
C LYS A 4 -1.90 14.98 8.49
N TRP A 5 -2.61 14.01 7.91
CA TRP A 5 -2.52 12.61 8.31
C TRP A 5 -1.10 12.03 8.09
N THR A 6 -0.47 12.31 6.95
CA THR A 6 0.88 11.81 6.63
C THR A 6 1.99 12.43 7.49
N GLN A 7 1.76 13.60 8.08
CA GLN A 7 2.72 14.29 8.94
C GLN A 7 2.47 14.08 10.45
N ASP A 8 1.44 13.32 10.82
CA ASP A 8 1.01 13.08 12.22
C ASP A 8 1.56 11.76 12.81
N GLY A 9 2.83 11.44 12.54
CA GLY A 9 3.49 10.24 13.09
C GLY A 9 2.94 8.91 12.57
N LYS A 10 2.20 8.90 11.45
CA LYS A 10 1.65 7.69 10.83
C LYS A 10 2.65 6.96 9.95
N LEU A 11 3.72 7.63 9.58
CA LEU A 11 4.78 7.15 8.69
C LEU A 11 6.14 7.29 9.38
N GLN A 12 7.10 6.49 8.95
CA GLN A 12 8.51 6.69 9.32
C GLN A 12 8.99 8.07 8.84
N PRO A 13 9.91 8.74 9.55
CA PRO A 13 10.34 10.12 9.24
C PRO A 13 10.78 10.32 7.79
N GLU A 14 11.57 9.40 7.25
CA GLU A 14 12.07 9.46 5.86
C GLU A 14 10.94 9.34 4.84
N VAL A 15 9.92 8.51 5.13
CA VAL A 15 8.74 8.35 4.28
C VAL A 15 7.85 9.59 4.37
N ALA A 16 7.60 10.10 5.57
CA ALA A 16 6.82 11.31 5.79
C ALA A 16 7.44 12.53 5.06
N ASN A 17 8.76 12.69 5.13
CA ASN A 17 9.48 13.74 4.42
C ASN A 17 9.33 13.59 2.90
N LYS A 18 9.46 12.37 2.38
CA LYS A 18 9.27 12.13 0.94
C LYS A 18 7.85 12.40 0.48
N VAL A 19 6.85 11.97 1.24
CA VAL A 19 5.43 12.23 0.94
C VAL A 19 5.12 13.72 1.03
N LYS A 20 5.71 14.45 1.97
CA LYS A 20 5.57 15.92 2.08
C LYS A 20 5.99 16.66 0.81
N GLU A 21 7.04 16.20 0.14
CA GLU A 21 7.48 16.79 -1.13
C GLU A 21 6.37 16.72 -2.21
N TRP A 22 5.48 15.73 -2.16
CA TRP A 22 4.40 15.57 -3.13
C TRP A 22 3.26 16.57 -2.94
N PHE A 23 3.12 17.16 -1.74
CA PHE A 23 2.16 18.23 -1.49
C PHE A 23 2.72 19.62 -1.82
N SER A 24 4.03 19.72 -2.07
CA SER A 24 4.67 21.01 -2.29
C SER A 24 4.48 21.50 -3.71
N VAL A 25 4.14 22.77 -3.87
CA VAL A 25 4.16 23.45 -5.17
C VAL A 25 5.60 23.48 -5.67
N ARG A 26 5.81 23.12 -6.92
CA ARG A 26 7.12 23.15 -7.58
C ARG A 26 7.17 24.28 -8.58
N THR A 27 8.25 25.04 -8.56
CA THR A 27 8.54 26.02 -9.61
C THR A 27 9.39 25.33 -10.69
N ASN A 28 8.88 25.29 -11.90
CA ASN A 28 9.57 24.72 -13.05
C ASN A 28 10.70 25.65 -13.52
N PRO A 29 11.67 25.16 -14.30
CA PRO A 29 12.75 25.99 -14.84
C PRO A 29 12.29 27.16 -15.73
N ASP A 30 11.08 27.07 -16.29
CA ASP A 30 10.45 28.11 -17.10
C ASP A 30 9.69 29.18 -16.27
N GLY A 31 9.75 29.09 -14.93
CA GLY A 31 9.09 29.99 -13.99
C GLY A 31 7.60 29.69 -13.74
N THR A 32 7.05 28.66 -14.38
CA THR A 32 5.69 28.22 -14.09
C THR A 32 5.65 27.41 -12.79
N THR A 33 4.50 27.38 -12.11
CA THR A 33 4.29 26.55 -10.93
C THR A 33 3.43 25.34 -11.30
N SER A 34 3.82 24.17 -10.82
CA SER A 34 2.99 22.97 -10.85
C SER A 34 2.51 22.66 -9.43
N GLU A 35 1.24 22.30 -9.28
CA GLU A 35 0.72 21.76 -8.04
C GLU A 35 1.45 20.45 -7.69
N GLY A 36 1.62 20.17 -6.40
CA GLY A 36 2.35 19.01 -5.93
C GLY A 36 1.65 17.71 -6.25
N LEU A 37 0.35 17.61 -5.95
CA LEU A 37 -0.52 16.49 -6.31
C LEU A 37 -1.47 16.92 -7.41
N GLY A 38 -1.44 16.20 -8.53
CA GLY A 38 -2.44 16.33 -9.60
C GLY A 38 -3.59 15.34 -9.44
N ASP A 39 -4.51 15.38 -10.39
CA ASP A 39 -5.59 14.40 -10.48
C ASP A 39 -5.05 13.00 -10.73
N TRP A 40 -5.71 12.02 -10.15
CA TRP A 40 -5.41 10.61 -10.38
C TRP A 40 -6.43 9.98 -11.32
N ASP A 41 -5.97 9.51 -12.48
CA ASP A 41 -6.80 8.74 -13.40
C ASP A 41 -7.06 7.35 -12.80
N ILE A 42 -8.32 7.14 -12.42
CA ILE A 42 -8.80 5.89 -11.81
C ILE A 42 -9.44 4.94 -12.82
N SER A 43 -9.46 5.30 -14.10
CA SER A 43 -10.10 4.51 -15.17
C SER A 43 -9.09 3.84 -16.08
N ARG A 44 -9.49 2.71 -16.66
CA ARG A 44 -8.77 1.99 -17.73
C ARG A 44 -9.73 1.58 -18.80
N ASP A 45 -9.28 1.65 -20.06
CA ASP A 45 -10.05 1.22 -21.23
C ASP A 45 -9.97 -0.29 -21.44
N ALA A 46 -11.03 -0.85 -22.01
CA ALA A 46 -10.99 -2.23 -22.50
C ALA A 46 -9.91 -2.41 -23.60
N PRO A 47 -9.24 -3.59 -23.67
CA PRO A 47 -9.42 -4.77 -22.82
C PRO A 47 -8.65 -4.63 -21.49
N TYR A 48 -9.34 -4.72 -20.38
CA TYR A 48 -8.76 -4.63 -19.05
C TYR A 48 -9.47 -5.61 -18.10
N PHE A 49 -8.71 -6.31 -17.29
CA PHE A 49 -9.25 -7.18 -16.25
C PHE A 49 -9.51 -6.35 -14.97
N GLY A 50 -10.75 -6.14 -14.62
CA GLY A 50 -11.13 -5.34 -13.47
C GLY A 50 -12.64 -5.22 -13.30
N ILE A 51 -13.05 -4.35 -12.39
CA ILE A 51 -14.46 -4.02 -12.13
C ILE A 51 -14.85 -2.89 -13.07
N GLU A 52 -15.92 -3.09 -13.84
CA GLU A 52 -16.46 -2.05 -14.70
C GLU A 52 -17.02 -0.88 -13.87
N ILE A 53 -16.74 0.34 -14.33
CA ILE A 53 -17.23 1.54 -13.66
C ILE A 53 -18.73 1.68 -13.97
N PRO A 54 -19.60 1.79 -12.96
CA PRO A 54 -21.02 2.06 -13.16
C PRO A 54 -21.22 3.30 -14.05
N ASP A 55 -22.19 3.22 -14.96
CA ASP A 55 -22.56 4.31 -15.90
C ASP A 55 -21.44 4.74 -16.88
N ALA A 56 -20.36 3.96 -17.00
CA ALA A 56 -19.26 4.20 -17.93
C ALA A 56 -18.88 2.90 -18.70
N PRO A 57 -19.69 2.43 -19.64
CA PRO A 57 -19.45 1.17 -20.36
C PRO A 57 -18.07 1.13 -21.02
N GLY A 58 -17.35 0.00 -20.87
CA GLY A 58 -16.01 -0.20 -21.39
C GLY A 58 -14.90 0.50 -20.62
N LYS A 59 -15.23 1.13 -19.48
CA LYS A 59 -14.27 1.70 -18.53
C LYS A 59 -14.23 0.85 -17.26
N TYR A 60 -13.04 0.59 -16.79
CA TYR A 60 -12.76 -0.26 -15.63
C TYR A 60 -12.03 0.52 -14.55
N PHE A 61 -12.27 0.21 -13.30
CA PHE A 61 -11.47 0.77 -12.22
C PHE A 61 -10.03 0.30 -12.32
N TYR A 62 -9.10 1.24 -12.14
CA TYR A 62 -7.69 0.92 -12.00
C TYR A 62 -7.46 0.03 -10.78
N VAL A 63 -6.61 -0.98 -10.93
CA VAL A 63 -6.39 -2.02 -9.91
C VAL A 63 -6.11 -1.48 -8.51
N TRP A 64 -5.47 -0.34 -8.36
CA TRP A 64 -5.19 0.24 -7.04
C TRP A 64 -6.37 1.00 -6.43
N LEU A 65 -7.51 1.07 -7.12
CA LEU A 65 -8.77 1.50 -6.50
C LEU A 65 -9.52 0.32 -5.89
N ASP A 66 -9.48 -0.85 -6.49
CA ASP A 66 -10.19 -2.04 -6.01
C ASP A 66 -9.32 -2.96 -5.13
N ALA A 67 -8.04 -3.14 -5.44
CA ALA A 67 -7.15 -4.05 -4.72
C ALA A 67 -7.06 -3.80 -3.20
N PRO A 68 -6.95 -2.55 -2.71
CA PRO A 68 -6.94 -2.29 -1.27
C PRO A 68 -8.25 -2.65 -0.56
N VAL A 69 -9.38 -2.66 -1.28
CA VAL A 69 -10.66 -3.15 -0.73
C VAL A 69 -10.58 -4.62 -0.36
N GLY A 70 -9.68 -5.37 -0.99
CA GLY A 70 -9.36 -6.76 -0.64
C GLY A 70 -8.95 -6.95 0.82
N TYR A 71 -8.33 -5.97 1.46
CA TYR A 71 -8.02 -5.99 2.90
C TYR A 71 -9.30 -6.07 3.74
N LEU A 72 -10.30 -5.26 3.39
CA LEU A 72 -11.60 -5.26 4.07
C LEU A 72 -12.39 -6.53 3.77
N ALA A 73 -12.38 -6.98 2.52
CA ALA A 73 -13.06 -8.20 2.09
C ALA A 73 -12.48 -9.44 2.79
N SER A 74 -11.16 -9.53 2.90
CA SER A 74 -10.48 -10.62 3.61
C SER A 74 -10.84 -10.63 5.09
N LEU A 75 -10.81 -9.48 5.75
CA LEU A 75 -11.23 -9.35 7.14
C LEU A 75 -12.70 -9.74 7.32
N LYS A 76 -13.59 -9.24 6.46
CA LYS A 76 -15.01 -9.59 6.51
C LYS A 76 -15.22 -11.09 6.40
N ASN A 77 -14.59 -11.75 5.43
CA ASN A 77 -14.67 -13.21 5.27
C ASN A 77 -14.19 -13.97 6.53
N LEU A 78 -13.13 -13.48 7.18
CA LEU A 78 -12.65 -14.08 8.43
C LEU A 78 -13.67 -13.93 9.56
N LEU A 79 -14.24 -12.72 9.72
CA LEU A 79 -15.20 -12.45 10.79
C LEU A 79 -16.51 -13.22 10.56
N ASP A 80 -16.99 -13.29 9.33
CA ASP A 80 -18.17 -14.10 8.96
C ASP A 80 -17.97 -15.59 9.33
N LYS A 81 -16.79 -16.15 9.02
CA LYS A 81 -16.43 -17.51 9.41
C LYS A 81 -16.35 -17.74 10.92
N ARG A 82 -16.11 -16.69 11.68
CA ARG A 82 -16.05 -16.72 13.16
C ARG A 82 -17.36 -16.35 13.82
N GLY A 83 -18.40 -16.06 13.05
CA GLY A 83 -19.70 -15.60 13.58
C GLY A 83 -19.62 -14.22 14.25
N GLN A 84 -18.67 -13.38 13.86
CA GLN A 84 -18.49 -12.04 14.41
C GLN A 84 -19.05 -10.98 13.46
N ASP A 85 -19.70 -9.95 14.03
CA ASP A 85 -20.24 -8.85 13.26
C ASP A 85 -19.12 -7.92 12.74
N TYR A 86 -18.97 -7.89 11.43
CA TYR A 86 -17.98 -7.04 10.76
C TYR A 86 -18.24 -5.54 11.01
N THR A 87 -19.48 -5.11 11.01
CA THR A 87 -19.83 -3.69 11.20
C THR A 87 -19.47 -3.23 12.60
N ALA A 88 -19.85 -4.02 13.61
CA ALA A 88 -19.49 -3.75 14.99
C ALA A 88 -17.97 -3.78 15.22
N TYR A 89 -17.27 -4.74 14.58
CA TYR A 89 -15.82 -4.82 14.64
C TYR A 89 -15.14 -3.55 14.07
N MET A 90 -15.58 -3.10 12.88
CA MET A 90 -15.03 -1.91 12.23
C MET A 90 -15.40 -0.61 12.92
N ALA A 91 -16.51 -0.57 13.66
CA ALA A 91 -16.94 0.59 14.46
C ALA A 91 -16.17 0.73 15.78
N ASN A 92 -15.34 -0.24 16.15
CA ASN A 92 -14.58 -0.18 17.41
C ASN A 92 -13.58 0.99 17.38
N PRO A 93 -13.67 1.98 18.29
CA PRO A 93 -12.77 3.13 18.32
C PRO A 93 -11.31 2.74 18.60
N ASN A 94 -11.09 1.59 19.26
CA ASN A 94 -9.77 1.08 19.57
C ASN A 94 -9.19 0.17 18.47
N LEU A 95 -9.89 0.03 17.34
CA LEU A 95 -9.39 -0.74 16.21
C LEU A 95 -8.12 -0.07 15.66
N GLU A 96 -7.07 -0.85 15.52
CA GLU A 96 -5.81 -0.45 14.91
C GLU A 96 -5.61 -1.20 13.60
N GLN A 97 -5.13 -0.48 12.59
CA GLN A 97 -4.80 -1.03 11.27
C GLN A 97 -3.37 -0.65 10.91
N TYR A 98 -2.52 -1.64 10.75
CA TYR A 98 -1.12 -1.48 10.39
C TYR A 98 -0.87 -2.05 9.01
N HIS A 99 -0.14 -1.29 8.17
CA HIS A 99 0.33 -1.75 6.87
C HIS A 99 1.85 -1.87 6.89
N PHE A 100 2.35 -3.04 6.45
CA PHE A 100 3.76 -3.29 6.22
C PHE A 100 3.95 -3.48 4.72
N ILE A 101 4.62 -2.55 4.06
CA ILE A 101 4.66 -2.46 2.61
C ILE A 101 6.07 -2.23 2.06
N GLY A 102 6.28 -2.63 0.81
CA GLY A 102 7.46 -2.25 0.05
C GLY A 102 7.40 -0.80 -0.45
N LYS A 103 8.56 -0.20 -0.65
CA LYS A 103 8.68 1.20 -1.10
C LYS A 103 8.01 1.51 -2.46
N ASP A 104 7.77 0.51 -3.28
CA ASP A 104 7.15 0.64 -4.60
C ASP A 104 5.64 0.89 -4.57
N ILE A 105 4.99 0.68 -3.42
CA ILE A 105 3.56 0.89 -3.24
C ILE A 105 3.22 1.96 -2.19
N VAL A 106 4.18 2.83 -1.89
CA VAL A 106 4.00 3.91 -0.90
C VAL A 106 2.86 4.83 -1.29
N THR A 107 2.82 5.32 -2.54
CA THR A 107 1.77 6.24 -3.02
C THR A 107 0.37 5.68 -2.78
N PHE A 108 0.16 4.39 -3.05
CA PHE A 108 -1.14 3.75 -2.90
C PHE A 108 -1.57 3.61 -1.44
N HIS A 109 -0.64 3.46 -0.50
CA HIS A 109 -0.93 3.24 0.92
C HIS A 109 -0.81 4.49 1.78
N THR A 110 -0.20 5.57 1.27
CA THR A 110 -0.07 6.83 2.01
C THR A 110 -0.96 7.95 1.47
N LEU A 111 -1.45 7.83 0.23
CA LEU A 111 -2.35 8.81 -0.39
C LEU A 111 -3.70 8.18 -0.71
N PHE A 112 -3.76 7.21 -1.64
CA PHE A 112 -5.03 6.73 -2.18
C PHE A 112 -5.85 5.95 -1.16
N TRP A 113 -5.27 4.97 -0.51
CA TRP A 113 -5.99 4.13 0.46
C TRP A 113 -6.50 4.92 1.68
N PRO A 114 -5.71 5.78 2.34
CA PRO A 114 -6.21 6.62 3.42
C PRO A 114 -7.32 7.59 2.96
N ALA A 115 -7.23 8.14 1.75
CA ALA A 115 -8.28 8.97 1.18
C ALA A 115 -9.59 8.17 0.97
N MET A 116 -9.49 7.00 0.36
CA MET A 116 -10.65 6.12 0.14
C MET A 116 -11.35 5.77 1.46
N LEU A 117 -10.59 5.40 2.48
CA LEU A 117 -11.13 5.11 3.81
C LEU A 117 -11.80 6.33 4.42
N HIS A 118 -11.11 7.47 4.43
CA HIS A 118 -11.62 8.71 5.02
C HIS A 118 -12.93 9.16 4.36
N PHE A 119 -12.95 9.27 3.03
CA PHE A 119 -14.12 9.75 2.28
C PHE A 119 -15.26 8.73 2.22
N SER A 120 -15.00 7.47 2.53
CA SER A 120 -16.05 6.45 2.74
C SER A 120 -16.51 6.34 4.20
N GLY A 121 -16.13 7.29 5.07
CA GLY A 121 -16.53 7.32 6.48
C GLY A 121 -15.84 6.27 7.34
N ARG A 122 -14.70 5.72 6.89
CA ARG A 122 -13.92 4.72 7.62
C ARG A 122 -12.68 5.33 8.25
N LYS A 123 -12.16 4.69 9.28
CA LYS A 123 -10.91 5.08 9.93
C LYS A 123 -9.73 4.80 9.00
N ALA A 124 -8.89 5.81 8.78
CA ALA A 124 -7.62 5.63 8.08
C ALA A 124 -6.66 4.74 8.89
N PRO A 125 -5.61 4.16 8.25
CA PRO A 125 -4.66 3.29 8.95
C PRO A 125 -4.03 3.97 10.17
N THR A 126 -3.72 3.17 11.18
CA THR A 126 -3.00 3.63 12.38
C THR A 126 -1.58 4.01 12.01
N ASN A 127 -0.87 3.14 11.31
CA ASN A 127 0.46 3.40 10.77
C ASN A 127 0.69 2.63 9.46
N VAL A 128 1.60 3.16 8.65
CA VAL A 128 2.15 2.47 7.48
C VAL A 128 3.66 2.39 7.64
N PHE A 129 4.18 1.18 7.67
CA PHE A 129 5.61 0.88 7.74
C PHE A 129 6.12 0.49 6.37
N VAL A 130 7.13 1.20 5.90
CA VAL A 130 7.70 1.04 4.56
C VAL A 130 9.10 0.45 4.67
N HIS A 131 9.37 -0.60 3.93
CA HIS A 131 10.69 -1.20 3.88
C HIS A 131 11.24 -1.22 2.46
N GLY A 132 12.58 -1.28 2.36
CA GLY A 132 13.30 -1.36 1.10
C GLY A 132 13.13 -2.73 0.43
N PHE A 133 13.72 -2.86 -0.76
CA PHE A 133 13.84 -4.15 -1.42
C PHE A 133 14.94 -4.99 -0.78
N LEU A 134 14.77 -6.30 -0.79
CA LEU A 134 15.89 -7.21 -0.57
C LEU A 134 16.87 -7.09 -1.74
N THR A 135 18.13 -6.91 -1.41
CA THR A 135 19.19 -6.73 -2.38
C THR A 135 20.20 -7.87 -2.32
N VAL A 136 20.89 -8.12 -3.42
CA VAL A 136 22.08 -8.98 -3.47
C VAL A 136 23.33 -8.19 -3.12
N ASN A 137 24.49 -8.84 -3.02
CA ASN A 137 25.75 -8.30 -2.49
C ASN A 137 26.22 -6.96 -3.07
N ASN A 138 25.82 -6.63 -4.29
CA ASN A 138 26.16 -5.37 -4.97
C ASN A 138 25.06 -4.29 -4.85
N GLY A 139 24.05 -4.50 -4.00
CA GLY A 139 22.95 -3.57 -3.83
C GLY A 139 21.85 -3.66 -4.90
N GLU A 140 21.95 -4.58 -5.85
CA GLU A 140 20.92 -4.79 -6.86
C GLU A 140 19.66 -5.45 -6.24
N LYS A 141 18.48 -5.01 -6.70
CA LYS A 141 17.22 -5.65 -6.34
C LYS A 141 17.19 -7.12 -6.74
N MET A 142 16.81 -7.99 -5.83
CA MET A 142 16.55 -9.39 -6.15
C MET A 142 15.47 -9.51 -7.24
N SER A 143 15.68 -10.42 -8.19
CA SER A 143 14.80 -10.63 -9.34
C SER A 143 14.61 -12.10 -9.65
N LYS A 144 13.35 -12.53 -9.80
CA LYS A 144 13.03 -13.90 -10.21
C LYS A 144 13.54 -14.21 -11.62
N SER A 145 13.38 -13.25 -12.56
CA SER A 145 13.83 -13.43 -13.95
C SER A 145 15.35 -13.54 -14.10
N ARG A 146 16.10 -12.93 -13.18
CA ARG A 146 17.58 -13.05 -13.14
C ARG A 146 18.08 -14.19 -12.25
N GLY A 147 17.20 -14.94 -11.62
CA GLY A 147 17.55 -16.03 -10.72
C GLY A 147 18.24 -15.60 -9.41
N THR A 148 18.20 -14.31 -9.07
CA THR A 148 18.82 -13.76 -7.85
C THR A 148 17.85 -13.69 -6.67
N GLY A 149 16.60 -14.15 -6.87
CA GLY A 149 15.60 -14.19 -5.82
C GLY A 149 15.88 -15.26 -4.77
N LEU A 150 15.56 -14.95 -3.51
CA LEU A 150 15.53 -15.94 -2.45
C LEU A 150 14.27 -16.82 -2.62
N ASP A 151 14.47 -18.09 -2.95
CA ASP A 151 13.38 -19.08 -3.03
C ASP A 151 13.22 -19.76 -1.66
N PRO A 152 12.10 -19.51 -0.94
CA PRO A 152 11.88 -20.11 0.37
C PRO A 152 11.85 -21.65 0.33
N LEU A 153 11.40 -22.25 -0.78
CA LEU A 153 11.36 -23.71 -0.90
C LEU A 153 12.77 -24.29 -1.03
N LYS A 154 13.68 -23.60 -1.74
CA LYS A 154 15.10 -24.03 -1.78
C LYS A 154 15.76 -23.92 -0.41
N TYR A 155 15.46 -22.84 0.33
CA TYR A 155 15.93 -22.65 1.70
C TYR A 155 15.51 -23.83 2.61
N LEU A 156 14.23 -24.21 2.55
CA LEU A 156 13.70 -25.34 3.32
C LEU A 156 14.29 -26.69 2.91
N LYS A 157 14.56 -26.89 1.61
CA LYS A 157 15.22 -28.13 1.11
C LYS A 157 16.66 -28.30 1.60
N LEU A 158 17.29 -27.27 2.11
CA LEU A 158 18.60 -27.30 2.74
C LEU A 158 18.50 -27.58 4.25
N ASP A 159 17.34 -28.01 4.75
CA ASP A 159 17.04 -28.26 6.16
C ASP A 159 17.35 -27.08 7.10
N MET A 160 17.33 -25.84 6.54
CA MET A 160 17.56 -24.63 7.31
C MET A 160 16.29 -24.25 8.07
N ASN A 161 16.47 -23.80 9.32
CA ASN A 161 15.34 -23.39 10.16
C ASN A 161 14.66 -22.14 9.58
N PRO A 162 13.35 -22.19 9.24
CA PRO A 162 12.61 -21.07 8.68
C PRO A 162 12.58 -19.83 9.59
N GLU A 163 12.66 -20.03 10.91
CA GLU A 163 12.65 -18.91 11.87
C GLU A 163 13.88 -18.01 11.75
N TRP A 164 15.02 -18.53 11.34
CA TRP A 164 16.21 -17.72 11.08
C TRP A 164 15.98 -16.74 9.93
N LEU A 165 15.35 -17.21 8.85
CA LEU A 165 15.02 -16.37 7.71
C LEU A 165 13.93 -15.32 8.09
N ARG A 166 12.92 -15.75 8.83
CA ARG A 166 11.85 -14.85 9.32
C ARG A 166 12.43 -13.75 10.21
N TYR A 167 13.30 -14.12 11.14
CA TYR A 167 13.96 -13.16 12.03
C TYR A 167 14.83 -12.17 11.22
N TYR A 168 15.62 -12.67 10.26
CA TYR A 168 16.42 -11.81 9.39
C TYR A 168 15.58 -10.78 8.64
N LEU A 169 14.44 -11.22 8.07
CA LEU A 169 13.54 -10.32 7.34
C LEU A 169 12.86 -9.29 8.25
N ALA A 170 12.57 -9.65 9.49
CA ALA A 170 11.98 -8.74 10.46
C ALA A 170 12.97 -7.71 11.04
N ALA A 171 14.26 -8.05 11.03
CA ALA A 171 15.35 -7.20 11.56
C ALA A 171 15.94 -6.22 10.53
N LYS A 172 15.56 -6.34 9.25
CA LYS A 172 16.01 -5.49 8.14
C LYS A 172 15.02 -4.36 7.86
#